data_fbf547a7fdb88c500369e2d092672d14
#
_entry.id   fbf547a7fdb88c500369e2d092672d14
#
_cell.length_a   1.000
_cell.length_b   1.000
_cell.length_c   1.000
_cell.angle_alpha   90.00
_cell.angle_beta   90.00
_cell.angle_gamma   90.00
#
_symmetry.space_group_name_H-M   'P 1'
#
loop_
_entity.id
_entity.type
_entity.pdbx_description
1 polymer ?
#
loop_
_entity_poly.entity_id
_entity_poly.type
_entity_poly.pdbx_seq_one_letter_code
_entity_poly.pdbx_strand_id
1 'polypeptide(L)'
;MWFADYQQGEGTMYYYNGDVYIGNWFQDKRSGKGTYTWKAGAKYEGEWKEDKKNGQGVMVWPDQSKYEGEWKDDARDGKGTFYYVNGDKYVGDWKDDVQHGKGIYYFHSGDRYEGDYVNGERTGQGIYIHKNGDKYVGQFKNGEQHGTGTFTWANGAVYEGSG
;
A
#
# COMPACT_ATOMS: atom_id res chain seq x y z
N MET A 1 -17.28 -20.07 -17.60
CA MET A 1 -17.74 -20.69 -18.86
C MET A 1 -16.80 -20.36 -20.00
N TRP A 2 -16.52 -21.35 -20.84
CA TRP A 2 -15.55 -21.24 -21.94
C TRP A 2 -16.28 -21.32 -23.28
N PHE A 3 -15.94 -20.42 -24.22
CA PHE A 3 -16.54 -20.39 -25.53
C PHE A 3 -15.49 -20.41 -26.62
N ALA A 4 -15.70 -21.19 -27.66
CA ALA A 4 -14.89 -21.25 -28.87
C ALA A 4 -13.41 -21.38 -28.50
N ASP A 5 -12.58 -20.41 -28.88
CA ASP A 5 -11.16 -20.50 -28.75
C ASP A 5 -10.63 -19.66 -27.60
N TYR A 6 -11.47 -19.05 -26.76
CA TYR A 6 -11.01 -18.26 -25.64
C TYR A 6 -11.97 -18.31 -24.44
N GLN A 7 -11.40 -18.03 -23.27
CA GLN A 7 -12.12 -18.03 -22.02
C GLN A 7 -12.93 -16.76 -21.84
N GLN A 8 -14.16 -16.92 -21.36
CA GLN A 8 -15.07 -15.82 -21.10
C GLN A 8 -16.01 -16.19 -19.97
N GLY A 9 -16.43 -15.19 -19.16
CA GLY A 9 -17.26 -15.44 -18.00
C GLY A 9 -16.46 -15.97 -16.84
N GLU A 10 -17.10 -16.72 -15.94
CA GLU A 10 -16.45 -17.28 -14.77
C GLU A 10 -15.74 -18.58 -15.10
N GLY A 11 -14.54 -18.76 -14.55
CA GLY A 11 -13.79 -19.99 -14.75
C GLY A 11 -12.62 -20.11 -13.81
N THR A 12 -12.11 -21.35 -13.67
CA THR A 12 -10.95 -21.64 -12.86
C THR A 12 -9.80 -22.09 -13.76
N MET A 13 -8.63 -21.46 -13.57
CA MET A 13 -7.43 -21.84 -14.31
C MET A 13 -6.41 -22.40 -13.33
N TYR A 14 -5.97 -23.63 -13.61
CA TYR A 14 -4.87 -24.26 -12.88
C TYR A 14 -3.62 -24.12 -13.75
N TYR A 15 -2.72 -23.24 -13.36
CA TYR A 15 -1.51 -23.01 -14.15
C TYR A 15 -0.48 -24.11 -13.91
N TYR A 16 0.34 -24.33 -14.91
CA TYR A 16 1.35 -25.38 -14.88
C TYR A 16 2.34 -25.22 -13.70
N ASN A 17 2.61 -23.98 -13.31
CA ASN A 17 3.54 -23.68 -12.21
C ASN A 17 2.92 -23.88 -10.81
N GLY A 18 1.64 -24.24 -10.74
CA GLY A 18 0.97 -24.47 -9.46
C GLY A 18 0.10 -23.31 -8.99
N ASP A 19 0.09 -22.21 -9.70
CA ASP A 19 -0.81 -21.08 -9.39
C ASP A 19 -2.25 -21.43 -9.79
N VAL A 20 -3.23 -20.75 -9.17
CA VAL A 20 -4.65 -20.95 -9.46
C VAL A 20 -5.35 -19.61 -9.55
N TYR A 21 -6.14 -19.41 -10.59
CA TYR A 21 -7.03 -18.26 -10.70
C TYR A 21 -8.48 -18.72 -10.72
N ILE A 22 -9.32 -18.10 -9.91
CA ILE A 22 -10.76 -18.34 -9.87
C ILE A 22 -11.45 -17.00 -10.04
N GLY A 23 -12.18 -16.83 -11.13
CA GLY A 23 -12.88 -15.57 -11.35
C GLY A 23 -13.31 -15.35 -12.78
N ASN A 24 -13.47 -14.09 -13.12
CA ASN A 24 -14.00 -13.68 -14.40
C ASN A 24 -12.91 -13.57 -15.46
N TRP A 25 -13.29 -13.84 -16.68
CA TRP A 25 -12.44 -13.83 -17.86
C TRP A 25 -13.10 -13.05 -18.99
N PHE A 26 -12.28 -12.41 -19.80
CA PHE A 26 -12.75 -11.77 -21.03
C PHE A 26 -11.66 -11.91 -22.09
N GLN A 27 -12.00 -12.57 -23.20
CA GLN A 27 -11.08 -12.79 -24.32
C GLN A 27 -9.72 -13.35 -23.85
N ASP A 28 -9.77 -14.47 -23.10
CA ASP A 28 -8.62 -15.20 -22.58
C ASP A 28 -7.81 -14.46 -21.51
N LYS A 29 -8.29 -13.31 -21.06
CA LYS A 29 -7.59 -12.53 -20.02
C LYS A 29 -8.44 -12.42 -18.77
N ARG A 30 -7.77 -12.42 -17.63
CA ARG A 30 -8.45 -12.18 -16.35
C ARG A 30 -9.03 -10.78 -16.39
N SER A 31 -10.31 -10.66 -16.05
CA SER A 31 -11.04 -9.42 -16.15
C SER A 31 -12.16 -9.43 -15.13
N GLY A 32 -12.54 -8.24 -14.61
CA GLY A 32 -13.55 -8.17 -13.57
C GLY A 32 -13.00 -8.67 -12.24
N LYS A 33 -13.82 -9.36 -11.45
CA LYS A 33 -13.39 -9.83 -10.11
C LYS A 33 -12.85 -11.25 -10.19
N GLY A 34 -11.79 -11.48 -9.43
CA GLY A 34 -11.21 -12.81 -9.34
C GLY A 34 -10.13 -12.91 -8.27
N THR A 35 -9.83 -14.17 -7.90
CA THR A 35 -8.84 -14.49 -6.89
C THR A 35 -7.71 -15.27 -7.53
N TYR A 36 -6.49 -14.75 -7.40
CA TYR A 36 -5.28 -15.42 -7.86
C TYR A 36 -4.48 -15.90 -6.65
N THR A 37 -4.18 -17.18 -6.62
CA THR A 37 -3.38 -17.78 -5.54
C THR A 37 -2.08 -18.28 -6.13
N TRP A 38 -0.96 -17.75 -5.66
CA TRP A 38 0.36 -18.18 -6.09
C TRP A 38 0.77 -19.42 -5.30
N LYS A 39 1.50 -20.30 -5.95
CA LYS A 39 2.00 -21.51 -5.30
C LYS A 39 2.83 -21.17 -4.06
N ALA A 40 3.54 -20.06 -4.09
CA ALA A 40 4.39 -19.61 -2.98
C ALA A 40 3.60 -19.17 -1.75
N GLY A 41 2.28 -19.03 -1.87
CA GLY A 41 1.42 -18.67 -0.74
C GLY A 41 0.84 -17.27 -0.77
N ALA A 42 1.22 -16.47 -1.75
CA ALA A 42 0.61 -15.15 -1.92
C ALA A 42 -0.80 -15.30 -2.51
N LYS A 43 -1.65 -14.30 -2.26
CA LYS A 43 -3.02 -14.31 -2.77
C LYS A 43 -3.48 -12.89 -3.07
N TYR A 44 -4.07 -12.69 -4.26
CA TYR A 44 -4.71 -11.44 -4.62
C TYR A 44 -6.21 -11.69 -4.84
N GLU A 45 -7.05 -10.85 -4.27
CA GLU A 45 -8.48 -10.93 -4.38
C GLU A 45 -9.03 -9.55 -4.73
N GLY A 46 -9.55 -9.39 -5.95
CA GLY A 46 -10.02 -8.08 -6.37
C GLY A 46 -10.27 -7.97 -7.86
N GLU A 47 -10.12 -6.77 -8.37
CA GLU A 47 -10.45 -6.45 -9.74
C GLU A 47 -9.25 -6.64 -10.67
N TRP A 48 -9.56 -7.05 -11.89
CA TRP A 48 -8.60 -7.36 -12.94
C TRP A 48 -9.00 -6.68 -14.24
N LYS A 49 -8.02 -6.34 -15.05
CA LYS A 49 -8.23 -5.82 -16.38
C LYS A 49 -7.07 -6.25 -17.27
N GLU A 50 -7.39 -6.94 -18.37
CA GLU A 50 -6.37 -7.39 -19.32
C GLU A 50 -5.20 -8.11 -18.66
N ASP A 51 -5.53 -9.10 -17.81
CA ASP A 51 -4.57 -9.94 -17.09
C ASP A 51 -3.77 -9.23 -15.99
N LYS A 52 -4.12 -8.00 -15.67
CA LYS A 52 -3.41 -7.21 -14.66
C LYS A 52 -4.33 -6.81 -13.52
N LYS A 53 -3.76 -6.71 -12.32
CA LYS A 53 -4.49 -6.15 -11.18
C LYS A 53 -4.80 -4.69 -11.50
N ASN A 54 -6.07 -4.32 -11.39
CA ASN A 54 -6.52 -2.99 -11.75
C ASN A 54 -7.84 -2.71 -11.05
N GLY A 55 -7.92 -1.59 -10.32
CA GLY A 55 -9.08 -1.24 -9.51
C GLY A 55 -8.85 -1.58 -8.05
N GLN A 56 -9.90 -1.97 -7.34
CA GLN A 56 -9.80 -2.29 -5.91
C GLN A 56 -9.38 -3.75 -5.71
N GLY A 57 -8.45 -3.98 -4.80
CA GLY A 57 -8.03 -5.34 -4.51
C GLY A 57 -7.20 -5.48 -3.25
N VAL A 58 -7.15 -6.71 -2.72
CA VAL A 58 -6.41 -7.07 -1.52
C VAL A 58 -5.34 -8.08 -1.88
N MET A 59 -4.10 -7.75 -1.58
CA MET A 59 -2.96 -8.64 -1.77
C MET A 59 -2.41 -9.06 -0.42
N VAL A 60 -2.22 -10.37 -0.22
CA VAL A 60 -1.56 -10.92 0.97
C VAL A 60 -0.32 -11.65 0.49
N TRP A 61 0.84 -11.30 1.03
CA TRP A 61 2.11 -11.93 0.68
C TRP A 61 2.40 -13.13 1.58
N PRO A 62 3.33 -13.98 1.21
CA PRO A 62 3.64 -15.18 2.02
C PRO A 62 4.05 -14.86 3.46
N ASP A 63 4.65 -13.71 3.71
CA ASP A 63 5.05 -13.27 5.05
C ASP A 63 3.88 -12.72 5.87
N GLN A 64 2.67 -12.72 5.30
CA GLN A 64 1.42 -12.24 5.90
C GLN A 64 1.27 -10.71 5.88
N SER A 65 2.19 -9.97 5.28
CA SER A 65 1.93 -8.56 5.01
C SER A 65 0.78 -8.43 4.03
N LYS A 66 0.06 -7.32 4.07
CA LYS A 66 -1.17 -7.17 3.31
C LYS A 66 -1.32 -5.74 2.78
N TYR A 67 -1.82 -5.62 1.55
CA TYR A 67 -2.21 -4.32 0.98
C TYR A 67 -3.69 -4.37 0.60
N GLU A 68 -4.42 -3.34 0.98
CA GLU A 68 -5.83 -3.15 0.60
C GLU A 68 -5.97 -1.80 -0.06
N GLY A 69 -6.38 -1.76 -1.32
CA GLY A 69 -6.56 -0.48 -1.99
C GLY A 69 -6.57 -0.55 -3.49
N GLU A 70 -6.18 0.55 -4.09
CA GLU A 70 -6.24 0.71 -5.54
C GLU A 70 -5.00 0.17 -6.23
N TRP A 71 -5.22 -0.38 -7.41
CA TRP A 71 -4.20 -0.97 -8.26
C TRP A 71 -4.33 -0.42 -9.67
N LYS A 72 -3.22 -0.33 -10.36
CA LYS A 72 -3.19 0.05 -11.77
C LYS A 72 -2.07 -0.70 -12.45
N ASP A 73 -2.42 -1.51 -13.47
CA ASP A 73 -1.44 -2.27 -14.25
C ASP A 73 -0.44 -3.04 -13.37
N ASP A 74 -0.97 -3.83 -12.42
CA ASP A 74 -0.22 -4.67 -11.48
C ASP A 74 0.54 -3.92 -10.39
N ALA A 75 0.45 -2.60 -10.33
CA ALA A 75 1.12 -1.79 -9.33
C ALA A 75 0.13 -1.16 -8.36
N ARG A 76 0.55 -0.97 -7.11
CA ARG A 76 -0.23 -0.19 -6.15
C ARG A 76 -0.19 1.27 -6.61
N ASP A 77 -1.36 1.84 -6.79
CA ASP A 77 -1.49 3.20 -7.35
C ASP A 77 -2.81 3.79 -6.92
N GLY A 78 -2.79 4.97 -6.33
CA GLY A 78 -3.97 5.63 -5.79
C GLY A 78 -4.00 5.54 -4.27
N LYS A 79 -5.16 5.29 -3.67
CA LYS A 79 -5.31 5.21 -2.22
C LYS A 79 -5.21 3.76 -1.76
N GLY A 80 -4.45 3.53 -0.69
CA GLY A 80 -4.36 2.19 -0.15
C GLY A 80 -3.72 2.11 1.22
N THR A 81 -3.95 0.99 1.91
CA THR A 81 -3.42 0.71 3.24
C THR A 81 -2.52 -0.50 3.18
N PHE A 82 -1.31 -0.36 3.70
CA PHE A 82 -0.36 -1.47 3.80
C PHE A 82 -0.18 -1.86 5.28
N TYR A 83 -0.34 -3.15 5.55
CA TYR A 83 -0.14 -3.72 6.89
C TYR A 83 1.17 -4.50 6.86
N TYR A 84 2.18 -4.00 7.60
CA TYR A 84 3.50 -4.62 7.66
C TYR A 84 3.53 -5.75 8.68
N VAL A 85 4.42 -6.70 8.47
CA VAL A 85 4.58 -7.86 9.35
C VAL A 85 4.89 -7.45 10.79
N ASN A 86 5.67 -6.38 10.96
CA ASN A 86 6.08 -5.89 12.28
C ASN A 86 4.99 -5.14 13.03
N GLY A 87 3.80 -5.00 12.45
CA GLY A 87 2.68 -4.30 13.07
C GLY A 87 2.54 -2.84 12.66
N ASP A 88 3.46 -2.32 11.86
CA ASP A 88 3.30 -0.98 11.30
C ASP A 88 2.19 -0.96 10.26
N LYS A 89 1.65 0.23 10.00
CA LYS A 89 0.61 0.41 8.99
C LYS A 89 0.79 1.74 8.27
N TYR A 90 0.70 1.72 6.95
CA TYR A 90 0.68 2.95 6.15
C TYR A 90 -0.69 3.13 5.51
N VAL A 91 -1.25 4.34 5.61
CA VAL A 91 -2.53 4.70 4.99
C VAL A 91 -2.30 5.94 4.15
N GLY A 92 -2.49 5.86 2.84
CA GLY A 92 -2.30 7.04 2.02
C GLY A 92 -2.16 6.77 0.54
N ASP A 93 -1.45 7.67 -0.11
CA ASP A 93 -1.28 7.65 -1.55
C ASP A 93 -0.12 6.76 -1.97
N TRP A 94 -0.30 6.14 -3.12
CA TRP A 94 0.66 5.24 -3.74
C TRP A 94 0.83 5.63 -5.21
N LYS A 95 2.02 5.41 -5.73
CA LYS A 95 2.29 5.58 -7.15
C LYS A 95 3.34 4.57 -7.57
N ASP A 96 3.01 3.75 -8.59
CA ASP A 96 3.94 2.76 -9.14
C ASP A 96 4.62 1.92 -8.05
N ASP A 97 3.80 1.36 -7.13
CA ASP A 97 4.22 0.46 -6.05
C ASP A 97 4.94 1.11 -4.87
N VAL A 98 5.07 2.42 -4.85
CA VAL A 98 5.71 3.10 -3.72
C VAL A 98 4.80 4.16 -3.11
N GLN A 99 5.03 4.47 -1.85
CA GLN A 99 4.34 5.56 -1.16
C GLN A 99 4.73 6.88 -1.82
N HIS A 100 3.73 7.70 -2.08
CA HIS A 100 3.96 8.97 -2.77
C HIS A 100 2.78 9.89 -2.50
N GLY A 101 3.04 11.20 -2.33
CA GLY A 101 1.97 12.14 -2.03
C GLY A 101 1.74 12.27 -0.54
N LYS A 102 0.49 12.13 -0.09
CA LYS A 102 0.13 12.27 1.33
C LYS A 102 -0.08 10.90 1.96
N GLY A 103 0.40 10.74 3.18
CA GLY A 103 0.17 9.50 3.90
C GLY A 103 0.34 9.63 5.40
N ILE A 104 -0.17 8.61 6.11
CA ILE A 104 -0.04 8.48 7.56
C ILE A 104 0.62 7.14 7.82
N TYR A 105 1.72 7.17 8.54
CA TYR A 105 2.42 5.95 8.95
C TYR A 105 2.22 5.74 10.44
N TYR A 106 1.65 4.60 10.79
CA TYR A 106 1.43 4.19 12.17
C TYR A 106 2.51 3.19 12.54
N PHE A 107 3.40 3.58 13.45
CA PHE A 107 4.44 2.68 13.94
C PHE A 107 3.86 1.73 14.99
N HIS A 108 4.36 0.52 15.02
CA HIS A 108 3.97 -0.46 16.04
C HIS A 108 4.20 0.07 17.46
N SER A 109 5.21 0.92 17.63
CA SER A 109 5.55 1.54 18.90
C SER A 109 4.47 2.46 19.46
N GLY A 110 3.55 2.92 18.59
CA GLY A 110 2.54 3.91 18.94
C GLY A 110 2.84 5.30 18.41
N ASP A 111 4.00 5.49 17.82
CA ASP A 111 4.32 6.74 17.13
C ASP A 111 3.54 6.84 15.82
N ARG A 112 3.42 8.05 15.28
CA ARG A 112 2.71 8.30 14.03
C ARG A 112 3.38 9.42 13.26
N TYR A 113 3.49 9.23 11.94
CA TYR A 113 3.90 10.28 11.02
C TYR A 113 2.74 10.62 10.08
N GLU A 114 2.48 11.91 9.86
CA GLU A 114 1.51 12.37 8.87
C GLU A 114 2.19 13.39 7.97
N GLY A 115 2.16 13.20 6.67
CA GLY A 115 2.76 14.19 5.79
C GLY A 115 3.09 13.68 4.40
N ASP A 116 4.11 14.31 3.83
CA ASP A 116 4.48 14.09 2.44
C ASP A 116 5.43 12.91 2.29
N TYR A 117 5.23 12.18 1.20
CA TYR A 117 6.09 11.10 0.76
C TYR A 117 6.52 11.33 -0.67
N VAL A 118 7.77 11.04 -0.96
CA VAL A 118 8.30 11.05 -2.32
C VAL A 118 9.12 9.78 -2.49
N ASN A 119 8.72 8.93 -3.45
CA ASN A 119 9.41 7.68 -3.78
C ASN A 119 9.67 6.81 -2.55
N GLY A 120 8.67 6.69 -1.68
CA GLY A 120 8.73 5.81 -0.52
C GLY A 120 9.34 6.44 0.73
N GLU A 121 9.79 7.67 0.66
CA GLU A 121 10.46 8.33 1.79
C GLU A 121 9.68 9.54 2.28
N ARG A 122 9.69 9.75 3.59
CA ARG A 122 9.12 10.95 4.20
C ARG A 122 9.97 12.13 3.78
N THR A 123 9.38 13.06 3.06
CA THR A 123 10.11 14.20 2.51
C THR A 123 9.13 15.38 2.35
N GLY A 124 9.56 16.59 2.71
CA GLY A 124 8.70 17.77 2.64
C GLY A 124 8.10 18.08 4.00
N GLN A 125 6.86 18.50 4.04
CA GLN A 125 6.19 18.88 5.28
C GLN A 125 5.56 17.68 5.95
N GLY A 126 5.71 17.59 7.27
CA GLY A 126 5.12 16.50 8.01
C GLY A 126 4.99 16.78 9.51
N ILE A 127 4.27 15.88 10.16
CA ILE A 127 4.05 15.90 11.60
C ILE A 127 4.43 14.53 12.14
N TYR A 128 5.35 14.51 13.11
CA TYR A 128 5.70 13.27 13.80
C TYR A 128 5.19 13.36 15.24
N ILE A 129 4.37 12.39 15.63
CA ILE A 129 3.76 12.36 16.96
C ILE A 129 4.28 11.12 17.68
N HIS A 130 4.98 11.33 18.77
CA HIS A 130 5.47 10.25 19.62
C HIS A 130 4.34 9.69 20.48
N LYS A 131 4.46 8.44 20.86
CA LYS A 131 3.46 7.75 21.69
C LYS A 131 3.13 8.53 22.96
N ASN A 132 4.12 9.19 23.56
CA ASN A 132 3.95 9.96 24.81
C ASN A 132 3.30 11.33 24.58
N GLY A 133 3.03 11.70 23.34
CA GLY A 133 2.40 12.97 23.00
C GLY A 133 3.36 14.06 22.55
N ASP A 134 4.67 13.84 22.58
CA ASP A 134 5.62 14.80 22.00
C ASP A 134 5.38 14.88 20.50
N LYS A 135 5.56 16.06 19.93
CA LYS A 135 5.22 16.30 18.53
C LYS A 135 6.24 17.20 17.84
N TYR A 136 6.63 16.79 16.63
CA TYR A 136 7.42 17.62 15.74
C TYR A 136 6.57 17.99 14.52
N VAL A 137 6.56 19.28 14.18
CA VAL A 137 5.90 19.78 12.96
C VAL A 137 6.96 20.53 12.18
N GLY A 138 7.21 20.08 10.96
CA GLY A 138 8.22 20.75 10.14
C GLY A 138 8.62 19.93 8.92
N GLN A 139 9.87 20.16 8.52
CA GLN A 139 10.40 19.58 7.30
C GLN A 139 11.07 18.24 7.55
N PHE A 140 10.96 17.36 6.57
CA PHE A 140 11.58 16.05 6.55
C PHE A 140 12.36 15.87 5.27
N LYS A 141 13.43 15.10 5.34
CA LYS A 141 14.22 14.72 4.19
C LYS A 141 14.78 13.31 4.44
N ASN A 142 14.54 12.42 3.48
CA ASN A 142 14.99 11.03 3.54
C ASN A 142 14.61 10.34 4.86
N GLY A 143 13.39 10.61 5.32
CA GLY A 143 12.85 9.99 6.52
C GLY A 143 13.20 10.64 7.84
N GLU A 144 14.02 11.69 7.80
CA GLU A 144 14.50 12.37 9.00
C GLU A 144 14.06 13.82 9.07
N GLN A 145 13.95 14.35 10.27
CA GLN A 145 13.69 15.77 10.48
C GLN A 145 14.81 16.60 9.85
N HIS A 146 14.43 17.65 9.14
CA HIS A 146 15.38 18.46 8.40
C HIS A 146 14.91 19.92 8.34
N GLY A 147 15.86 20.87 8.32
CA GLY A 147 15.52 22.26 8.17
C GLY A 147 14.79 22.81 9.38
N THR A 148 13.77 23.63 9.14
CA THR A 148 13.04 24.29 10.22
C THR A 148 11.86 23.45 10.69
N GLY A 149 11.59 23.51 11.98
CA GLY A 149 10.45 22.85 12.57
C GLY A 149 10.19 23.28 14.00
N THR A 150 9.04 22.85 14.51
CA THR A 150 8.62 23.13 15.88
C THR A 150 8.45 21.83 16.64
N PHE A 151 9.13 21.71 17.77
CA PHE A 151 8.99 20.56 18.64
C PHE A 151 8.16 20.97 19.86
N THR A 152 7.09 20.24 20.14
CA THR A 152 6.22 20.46 21.28
C THR A 152 6.23 19.23 22.15
N TRP A 153 6.65 19.37 23.41
CA TRP A 153 6.64 18.27 24.37
C TRP A 153 5.23 18.04 24.92
N ALA A 154 4.99 16.83 25.38
CA ALA A 154 3.70 16.46 25.96
C ALA A 154 3.26 17.37 27.11
N ASN A 155 4.23 17.96 27.84
CA ASN A 155 3.96 18.88 28.94
C ASN A 155 3.66 20.33 28.48
N GLY A 156 3.67 20.57 27.16
CA GLY A 156 3.34 21.88 26.60
C GLY A 156 4.54 22.77 26.29
N ALA A 157 5.76 22.37 26.66
CA ALA A 157 6.95 23.14 26.30
C ALA A 157 7.16 23.10 24.78
N VAL A 158 7.70 24.19 24.22
CA VAL A 158 7.85 24.34 22.77
C VAL A 158 9.28 24.75 22.44
N TYR A 159 9.84 24.13 21.40
CA TYR A 159 11.12 24.53 20.83
C TYR A 159 10.95 24.76 19.32
N GLU A 160 11.42 25.89 18.86
CA GLU A 160 11.44 26.23 17.44
C GLU A 160 12.89 26.38 17.00
N GLY A 161 13.24 25.74 15.88
CA GLY A 161 14.62 25.81 15.45
C GLY A 161 14.84 25.19 14.09
N SER A 162 16.13 25.06 13.73
CA SER A 162 16.56 24.43 12.49
C SER A 162 17.61 23.40 12.80
N GLY A 163 17.55 22.29 12.01
CA GLY A 163 18.49 21.20 12.23
C GLY A 163 18.91 20.51 10.96
#